data_3193c2b85a79ef39407073967d35d52b
#
_entry.id   3193c2b85a79ef39407073967d35d52b
#
_cell.length_a   1.000
_cell.length_b   1.000
_cell.length_c   1.000
_cell.angle_alpha   90.00
_cell.angle_beta   90.00
_cell.angle_gamma   90.00
#
_symmetry.space_group_name_H-M   'P 1'
#
loop_
_entity.id
_entity.type
_entity.pdbx_description
1 polymer ?
#
loop_
_entity_poly.entity_id
_entity_poly.type
_entity_poly.pdbx_seq_one_letter_code
_entity_poly.pdbx_strand_id
1 'polypeptide(L)'
;MRVSIKDKLNHIPHLNDFLDNWNYDMEIGDELECAAFTAHQEHNAIKRKYPKGISEVIIVLNYIWHEMLPKIQMTRKFYFLLTGERHRTYSHTEVLGRICRAGFRIVHEENRHGYLHVIAAKKSEPLERNDSCVSPILRMKRVGKDGKLIDVYKFRTMYSYSQYLQDYVYEMNKLNNNGKLANDFRVNIWGKILRPIWLDELPMLWNVLKGDMKWVGVRPLTRHFFSLYTPEMQELRTKVRPGMLPPFYYEKETPKGLDEIQASERRYIESYLKHSFITDWRYFWGTLYNIIIKMKRSK
;
A
#
# COMPACT_ATOMS: atom_id res chain seq x y z
N MET A 1 3.74 31.25 12.12
CA MET A 1 4.81 30.97 13.11
C MET A 1 5.62 29.75 12.67
N ARG A 2 6.90 29.58 13.10
CA ARG A 2 7.68 28.36 12.86
C ARG A 2 8.15 27.78 14.18
N VAL A 3 7.86 26.49 14.39
CA VAL A 3 8.22 25.75 15.60
C VAL A 3 9.19 24.64 15.22
N SER A 4 10.30 24.51 15.93
CA SER A 4 11.29 23.45 15.72
C SER A 4 11.25 22.43 16.86
N ILE A 5 11.02 21.17 16.54
CA ILE A 5 11.09 20.05 17.49
C ILE A 5 12.56 19.69 17.70
N LYS A 6 13.05 19.87 18.93
CA LYS A 6 14.45 19.58 19.28
C LYS A 6 14.77 18.11 19.29
N ASP A 7 13.84 17.27 19.70
CA ASP A 7 14.00 15.82 19.77
C ASP A 7 13.76 15.18 18.41
N LYS A 8 14.50 14.11 18.13
CA LYS A 8 14.27 13.32 16.92
C LYS A 8 12.97 12.54 17.07
N LEU A 9 12.17 12.49 15.99
CA LEU A 9 10.89 11.77 15.98
C LEU A 9 11.01 10.31 16.40
N ASN A 10 12.18 9.70 16.23
CA ASN A 10 12.48 8.33 16.64
C ASN A 10 12.47 8.09 18.16
N HIS A 11 12.73 9.13 18.94
CA HIS A 11 12.82 9.06 20.39
C HIS A 11 11.50 9.43 21.09
N ILE A 12 10.53 9.90 20.34
CA ILE A 12 9.24 10.37 20.85
C ILE A 12 8.31 9.17 20.97
N PRO A 13 7.89 8.77 22.19
CA PRO A 13 6.85 7.78 22.38
C PRO A 13 5.50 8.32 21.89
N HIS A 14 4.60 7.44 21.48
CA HIS A 14 3.26 7.84 21.00
C HIS A 14 3.31 8.96 19.93
N LEU A 15 4.22 8.84 18.94
CA LEU A 15 4.50 9.86 17.94
C LEU A 15 3.24 10.45 17.27
N ASN A 16 2.20 9.64 17.09
CA ASN A 16 0.97 10.12 16.48
C ASN A 16 0.25 11.12 17.39
N ASP A 17 0.15 10.82 18.69
CA ASP A 17 -0.48 11.73 19.68
C ASP A 17 0.33 13.02 19.80
N PHE A 18 1.65 12.89 19.80
CA PHE A 18 2.56 14.05 19.84
C PHE A 18 2.35 14.98 18.64
N LEU A 19 2.29 14.44 17.42
CA LEU A 19 2.07 15.25 16.21
C LEU A 19 0.65 15.86 16.17
N ASP A 20 -0.36 15.13 16.66
CA ASP A 20 -1.73 15.63 16.75
C ASP A 20 -1.83 16.81 17.72
N ASN A 21 -1.20 16.71 18.91
CA ASN A 21 -1.17 17.79 19.89
C ASN A 21 -0.50 19.05 19.31
N TRP A 22 0.65 18.91 18.63
CA TRP A 22 1.26 20.05 17.94
C TRP A 22 0.34 20.66 16.89
N ASN A 23 -0.39 19.82 16.12
CA ASN A 23 -1.34 20.35 15.15
C ASN A 23 -2.45 21.17 15.84
N TYR A 24 -3.03 20.67 16.95
CA TYR A 24 -4.08 21.40 17.67
C TYR A 24 -3.61 22.76 18.24
N ASP A 25 -2.34 22.85 18.65
CA ASP A 25 -1.74 24.06 19.23
C ASP A 25 -1.31 25.10 18.17
N MET A 26 -1.31 24.74 16.88
CA MET A 26 -0.86 25.58 15.77
C MET A 26 -2.03 26.15 14.97
N GLU A 27 -1.81 27.28 14.27
CA GLU A 27 -2.76 27.84 13.31
C GLU A 27 -2.49 27.34 11.87
N ILE A 28 -3.51 27.43 11.01
CA ILE A 28 -3.36 27.07 9.59
C ILE A 28 -2.26 27.92 8.94
N GLY A 29 -1.30 27.26 8.31
CA GLY A 29 -0.14 27.91 7.70
C GLY A 29 1.11 27.98 8.59
N ASP A 30 1.00 27.73 9.89
CA ASP A 30 2.15 27.60 10.77
C ASP A 30 3.04 26.41 10.37
N GLU A 31 4.35 26.59 10.51
CA GLU A 31 5.34 25.59 10.09
C GLU A 31 5.91 24.82 11.29
N LEU A 32 5.98 23.50 11.12
CA LEU A 32 6.63 22.56 12.02
C LEU A 32 7.92 22.06 11.37
N GLU A 33 9.05 22.24 12.07
CA GLU A 33 10.34 21.68 11.67
C GLU A 33 10.70 20.50 12.57
N CYS A 34 11.04 19.36 11.99
CA CYS A 34 11.41 18.16 12.73
C CYS A 34 12.50 17.37 12.00
N ALA A 35 13.16 16.46 12.74
CA ALA A 35 14.16 15.57 12.19
C ALA A 35 13.91 14.11 12.58
N ALA A 36 14.22 13.20 11.67
CA ALA A 36 14.12 11.76 11.92
C ALA A 36 15.33 11.01 11.36
N PHE A 37 15.67 9.90 12.01
CA PHE A 37 16.63 8.94 11.49
C PHE A 37 15.86 7.83 10.77
N THR A 38 16.09 7.70 9.47
CA THR A 38 15.31 6.74 8.65
C THR A 38 16.04 5.42 8.49
N ALA A 39 15.29 4.35 8.19
CA ALA A 39 15.83 3.03 7.89
C ALA A 39 16.91 3.06 6.80
N HIS A 40 16.76 3.93 5.80
CA HIS A 40 17.78 4.10 4.75
C HIS A 40 19.11 4.61 5.31
N GLN A 41 19.06 5.59 6.18
CA GLN A 41 20.25 6.17 6.82
C GLN A 41 20.91 5.16 7.77
N GLU A 42 20.10 4.40 8.50
CA GLU A 42 20.57 3.31 9.37
C GLU A 42 21.27 2.21 8.57
N HIS A 43 20.67 1.75 7.47
CA HIS A 43 21.29 0.76 6.56
C HIS A 43 22.63 1.27 6.00
N ASN A 44 22.70 2.55 5.62
CA ASN A 44 23.95 3.15 5.14
C ASN A 44 25.02 3.22 6.24
N ALA A 45 24.64 3.54 7.48
CA ALA A 45 25.55 3.53 8.63
C ALA A 45 26.09 2.11 8.92
N ILE A 46 25.22 1.09 8.87
CA ILE A 46 25.60 -0.31 9.04
C ILE A 46 26.59 -0.74 7.94
N LYS A 47 26.30 -0.42 6.66
CA LYS A 47 27.18 -0.76 5.53
C LYS A 47 28.55 -0.08 5.60
N ARG A 48 28.64 1.12 6.19
CA ARG A 48 29.93 1.80 6.41
C ARG A 48 30.73 1.17 7.55
N LYS A 49 30.07 0.61 8.55
CA LYS A 49 30.69 0.08 9.76
C LYS A 49 31.14 -1.39 9.62
N TYR A 50 30.41 -2.20 8.84
CA TYR A 50 30.62 -3.64 8.74
C TYR A 50 30.92 -4.06 7.28
N PRO A 51 31.78 -5.07 7.08
CA PRO A 51 32.08 -5.59 5.73
C PRO A 51 30.84 -6.22 5.10
N LYS A 52 30.90 -6.31 3.75
CA LYS A 52 29.85 -6.95 2.94
C LYS A 52 29.63 -8.40 3.40
N GLY A 53 28.39 -8.85 3.46
CA GLY A 53 27.97 -10.14 4.02
C GLY A 53 27.52 -10.00 5.47
N ILE A 54 28.33 -9.43 6.35
CA ILE A 54 27.95 -9.17 7.75
C ILE A 54 26.94 -8.01 7.81
N SER A 55 27.16 -6.96 7.05
CA SER A 55 26.24 -5.81 6.99
C SER A 55 24.83 -6.22 6.52
N GLU A 56 24.73 -7.11 5.52
CA GLU A 56 23.42 -7.60 5.04
C GLU A 56 22.69 -8.40 6.12
N VAL A 57 23.36 -9.26 6.86
CA VAL A 57 22.76 -10.00 7.96
C VAL A 57 22.25 -9.05 9.05
N ILE A 58 23.09 -8.08 9.45
CA ILE A 58 22.70 -7.09 10.46
C ILE A 58 21.49 -6.28 9.98
N ILE A 59 21.45 -5.85 8.70
CA ILE A 59 20.33 -5.11 8.11
C ILE A 59 19.05 -5.95 8.16
N VAL A 60 19.13 -7.25 7.83
CA VAL A 60 17.95 -8.15 7.89
C VAL A 60 17.45 -8.30 9.32
N LEU A 61 18.34 -8.52 10.29
CA LEU A 61 17.98 -8.65 11.71
C LEU A 61 17.36 -7.33 12.23
N ASN A 62 17.95 -6.20 11.87
CA ASN A 62 17.45 -4.89 12.22
C ASN A 62 16.07 -4.61 11.62
N TYR A 63 15.88 -4.98 10.35
CA TYR A 63 14.57 -4.90 9.69
C TYR A 63 13.51 -5.74 10.41
N ILE A 64 13.84 -6.99 10.77
CA ILE A 64 12.93 -7.86 11.52
C ILE A 64 12.57 -7.22 12.86
N TRP A 65 13.57 -6.75 13.61
CA TRP A 65 13.39 -6.21 14.95
C TRP A 65 12.63 -4.87 14.95
N HIS A 66 13.07 -3.91 14.17
CA HIS A 66 12.56 -2.53 14.24
C HIS A 66 11.41 -2.24 13.27
N GLU A 67 11.27 -3.00 12.17
CA GLU A 67 10.23 -2.77 11.19
C GLU A 67 9.14 -3.84 11.16
N MET A 68 9.46 -5.13 11.34
CA MET A 68 8.46 -6.20 11.29
C MET A 68 7.74 -6.41 12.63
N LEU A 69 8.49 -6.64 13.72
CA LEU A 69 7.89 -6.98 15.02
C LEU A 69 6.88 -5.95 15.53
N PRO A 70 7.13 -4.62 15.45
CA PRO A 70 6.14 -3.64 15.89
C PRO A 70 4.89 -3.55 15.00
N LYS A 71 4.90 -4.16 13.80
CA LYS A 71 3.78 -4.14 12.85
C LYS A 71 2.89 -5.37 12.95
N ILE A 72 3.36 -6.45 13.56
CA ILE A 72 2.61 -7.69 13.77
C ILE A 72 1.85 -7.60 15.10
N GLN A 73 0.54 -7.80 15.06
CA GLN A 73 -0.33 -7.63 16.24
C GLN A 73 0.08 -8.48 17.45
N MET A 74 0.55 -9.72 17.22
CA MET A 74 0.96 -10.63 18.30
C MET A 74 2.26 -10.18 18.99
N THR A 75 3.25 -9.71 18.22
CA THR A 75 4.57 -9.33 18.73
C THR A 75 4.66 -7.87 19.16
N ARG A 76 3.72 -7.03 18.69
CA ARG A 76 3.67 -5.59 18.94
C ARG A 76 3.68 -5.24 20.42
N LYS A 77 2.83 -5.88 21.22
CA LYS A 77 2.73 -5.63 22.67
C LYS A 77 4.05 -5.94 23.36
N PHE A 78 4.66 -7.08 23.05
CA PHE A 78 5.94 -7.51 23.60
C PHE A 78 7.08 -6.58 23.18
N TYR A 79 7.14 -6.21 21.91
CA TYR A 79 8.13 -5.25 21.40
C TYR A 79 8.04 -3.90 22.12
N PHE A 80 6.84 -3.36 22.30
CA PHE A 80 6.65 -2.07 22.97
C PHE A 80 6.93 -2.12 24.47
N LEU A 81 6.67 -3.26 25.11
CA LEU A 81 7.06 -3.48 26.50
C LEU A 81 8.59 -3.40 26.67
N LEU A 82 9.35 -3.98 25.75
CA LEU A 82 10.81 -3.99 25.81
C LEU A 82 11.45 -2.65 25.42
N THR A 83 10.89 -1.93 24.46
CA THR A 83 11.50 -0.72 23.87
C THR A 83 10.93 0.57 24.45
N GLY A 84 9.84 0.52 25.22
CA GLY A 84 9.13 1.70 25.72
C GLY A 84 8.63 2.63 24.59
N GLU A 85 8.38 2.08 23.41
CA GLU A 85 8.01 2.80 22.17
C GLU A 85 9.06 3.81 21.68
N ARG A 86 10.27 3.80 22.25
CA ARG A 86 11.38 4.68 21.86
C ARG A 86 12.32 3.99 20.87
N HIS A 87 13.19 4.77 20.23
CA HIS A 87 14.23 4.29 19.30
C HIS A 87 13.65 3.47 18.12
N ARG A 88 12.47 3.87 17.63
CA ARG A 88 11.86 3.23 16.49
C ARG A 88 12.55 3.65 15.20
N THR A 89 12.77 2.69 14.32
CA THR A 89 13.21 2.97 12.95
C THR A 89 11.99 3.19 12.06
N TYR A 90 11.93 4.31 11.39
CA TYR A 90 10.89 4.65 10.43
C TYR A 90 11.42 4.66 9.01
N SER A 91 10.63 4.20 8.04
CA SER A 91 10.95 4.50 6.64
C SER A 91 10.73 5.98 6.34
N HIS A 92 11.38 6.48 5.30
CA HIS A 92 11.13 7.84 4.78
C HIS A 92 9.63 8.10 4.58
N THR A 93 8.95 7.19 3.87
CA THR A 93 7.50 7.24 3.66
C THR A 93 6.70 7.27 4.96
N GLU A 94 7.11 6.51 5.98
CA GLU A 94 6.39 6.48 7.26
C GLU A 94 6.52 7.81 8.02
N VAL A 95 7.69 8.45 8.00
CA VAL A 95 7.89 9.77 8.61
C VAL A 95 6.97 10.79 7.96
N LEU A 96 7.08 10.95 6.64
CA LEU A 96 6.26 11.93 5.92
C LEU A 96 4.76 11.63 6.04
N GLY A 97 4.38 10.36 5.95
CA GLY A 97 2.99 9.94 6.03
C GLY A 97 2.36 10.17 7.41
N ARG A 98 3.13 10.06 8.51
CA ARG A 98 2.66 10.41 9.86
C ARG A 98 2.43 11.91 10.00
N ILE A 99 3.34 12.73 9.46
CA ILE A 99 3.22 14.18 9.43
C ILE A 99 1.98 14.59 8.62
N CYS A 100 1.79 14.04 7.41
CA CYS A 100 0.60 14.32 6.60
C CYS A 100 -0.71 13.85 7.26
N ARG A 101 -0.71 12.68 7.92
CA ARG A 101 -1.87 12.20 8.69
C ARG A 101 -2.23 13.15 9.83
N ALA A 102 -1.23 13.73 10.48
CA ALA A 102 -1.44 14.73 11.53
C ALA A 102 -1.90 16.12 10.99
N GLY A 103 -2.33 16.21 9.72
CA GLY A 103 -2.91 17.42 9.14
C GLY A 103 -1.91 18.41 8.56
N PHE A 104 -0.63 18.03 8.45
CA PHE A 104 0.40 18.88 7.86
C PHE A 104 0.63 18.57 6.38
N ARG A 105 1.03 19.57 5.61
CA ARG A 105 1.54 19.46 4.23
C ARG A 105 3.05 19.62 4.26
N ILE A 106 3.77 18.74 3.59
CA ILE A 106 5.23 18.82 3.45
C ILE A 106 5.56 20.05 2.57
N VAL A 107 6.38 20.93 3.09
CA VAL A 107 6.87 22.14 2.39
C VAL A 107 8.24 21.88 1.82
N HIS A 108 9.13 21.29 2.64
CA HIS A 108 10.49 20.98 2.26
C HIS A 108 11.00 19.75 3.00
N GLU A 109 11.81 18.94 2.32
CA GLU A 109 12.53 17.85 2.96
C GLU A 109 13.95 17.76 2.42
N GLU A 110 14.89 17.47 3.29
CA GLU A 110 16.29 17.28 2.92
C GLU A 110 17.00 16.26 3.83
N ASN A 111 17.99 15.58 3.27
CA ASN A 111 18.88 14.73 4.07
C ASN A 111 20.12 15.55 4.46
N ARG A 112 20.22 15.90 5.74
CA ARG A 112 21.30 16.72 6.27
C ARG A 112 21.92 16.04 7.50
N HIS A 113 23.25 15.99 7.58
CA HIS A 113 24.02 15.39 8.69
C HIS A 113 23.57 13.96 9.08
N GLY A 114 23.10 13.15 8.12
CA GLY A 114 22.65 11.80 8.36
C GLY A 114 21.24 11.69 8.93
N TYR A 115 20.44 12.75 8.88
CA TYR A 115 19.03 12.77 9.28
C TYR A 115 18.14 13.31 8.17
N LEU A 116 16.91 12.85 8.14
CA LEU A 116 15.85 13.46 7.33
C LEU A 116 15.30 14.65 8.11
N HIS A 117 15.51 15.84 7.58
CA HIS A 117 14.90 17.10 8.07
C HIS A 117 13.66 17.38 7.25
N VAL A 118 12.56 17.71 7.93
CA VAL A 118 11.26 17.98 7.31
C VAL A 118 10.71 19.29 7.85
N ILE A 119 10.27 20.15 6.94
CA ILE A 119 9.47 21.34 7.23
C ILE A 119 8.08 21.09 6.68
N ALA A 120 7.08 21.19 7.52
CA ALA A 120 5.70 20.96 7.17
C ALA A 120 4.79 22.06 7.70
N ALA A 121 3.82 22.52 6.89
CA ALA A 121 2.87 23.54 7.28
C ALA A 121 1.51 22.91 7.65
N LYS A 122 0.84 23.43 8.70
CA LYS A 122 -0.52 23.00 9.05
C LYS A 122 -1.47 23.33 7.90
N LYS A 123 -2.16 22.28 7.42
CA LYS A 123 -3.14 22.37 6.33
C LYS A 123 -4.56 22.14 6.83
N SER A 124 -4.74 21.24 7.78
CA SER A 124 -6.04 20.82 8.29
C SER A 124 -5.90 20.23 9.68
N GLU A 125 -7.01 19.88 10.31
CA GLU A 125 -7.02 19.03 11.49
C GLU A 125 -6.47 17.63 11.17
N PRO A 126 -5.97 16.88 12.20
CA PRO A 126 -5.48 15.52 12.02
C PRO A 126 -6.52 14.60 11.40
N LEU A 127 -6.09 13.76 10.46
CA LEU A 127 -6.95 12.76 9.83
C LEU A 127 -7.17 11.56 10.76
N GLU A 128 -8.31 10.88 10.60
CA GLU A 128 -8.65 9.70 11.37
C GLU A 128 -7.55 8.63 11.32
N ARG A 129 -7.27 8.02 12.47
CA ARG A 129 -6.29 6.95 12.59
C ARG A 129 -6.84 5.66 12.02
N ASN A 130 -6.09 5.06 11.13
CA ASN A 130 -6.38 3.74 10.63
C ASN A 130 -5.31 2.75 11.11
N ASP A 131 -5.64 1.93 12.09
CA ASP A 131 -4.72 0.92 12.64
C ASP A 131 -4.25 -0.11 11.60
N SER A 132 -4.98 -0.28 10.51
CA SER A 132 -4.56 -1.11 9.39
C SER A 132 -3.32 -0.58 8.67
N CYS A 133 -2.95 0.70 8.90
CA CYS A 133 -1.79 1.33 8.28
C CYS A 133 -0.46 0.64 8.60
N VAL A 134 -0.37 -0.11 9.68
CA VAL A 134 0.86 -0.77 10.12
C VAL A 134 0.87 -2.28 9.89
N SER A 135 -0.28 -2.91 9.63
CA SER A 135 -0.37 -4.36 9.40
C SER A 135 0.38 -4.79 8.13
N PRO A 136 1.14 -5.91 8.16
CA PRO A 136 1.77 -6.49 6.98
C PRO A 136 0.76 -7.07 5.98
N ILE A 137 -0.45 -7.39 6.45
CA ILE A 137 -1.56 -7.84 5.61
C ILE A 137 -2.58 -6.70 5.54
N LEU A 138 -2.92 -6.32 4.31
CA LEU A 138 -4.00 -5.40 4.01
C LEU A 138 -5.32 -6.14 3.99
N ARG A 139 -6.32 -5.55 4.62
CA ARG A 139 -7.72 -5.96 4.55
C ARG A 139 -8.49 -4.85 3.85
N MET A 140 -9.01 -5.13 2.67
CA MET A 140 -9.63 -4.13 1.82
C MET A 140 -11.09 -4.49 1.54
N LYS A 141 -12.02 -3.59 1.85
CA LYS A 141 -13.44 -3.76 1.49
C LYS A 141 -13.62 -3.65 -0.02
N ARG A 142 -14.24 -4.66 -0.61
CA ARG A 142 -14.52 -4.75 -2.05
C ARG A 142 -15.94 -5.24 -2.30
N VAL A 143 -16.50 -4.85 -3.44
CA VAL A 143 -17.82 -5.33 -3.87
C VAL A 143 -17.68 -6.76 -4.37
N GLY A 144 -18.43 -7.67 -3.76
CA GLY A 144 -18.53 -9.07 -4.10
C GLY A 144 -19.85 -9.43 -4.80
N LYS A 145 -20.18 -10.73 -4.79
CA LYS A 145 -21.44 -11.23 -5.33
C LYS A 145 -22.62 -10.63 -4.56
N ASP A 146 -23.74 -10.43 -5.26
CA ASP A 146 -24.99 -9.84 -4.75
C ASP A 146 -24.78 -8.44 -4.14
N GLY A 147 -23.72 -7.71 -4.56
CA GLY A 147 -23.38 -6.39 -4.06
C GLY A 147 -22.83 -6.37 -2.63
N LYS A 148 -22.67 -7.52 -1.99
CA LYS A 148 -22.15 -7.63 -0.62
C LYS A 148 -20.69 -7.22 -0.56
N LEU A 149 -20.33 -6.52 0.52
CA LEU A 149 -18.92 -6.18 0.76
C LEU A 149 -18.18 -7.37 1.35
N ILE A 150 -17.09 -7.75 0.68
CA ILE A 150 -16.15 -8.77 1.13
C ILE A 150 -14.83 -8.12 1.55
N ASP A 151 -14.11 -8.77 2.46
CA ASP A 151 -12.76 -8.39 2.85
C ASP A 151 -11.74 -9.12 1.97
N VAL A 152 -11.03 -8.40 1.12
CA VAL A 152 -9.97 -8.94 0.28
C VAL A 152 -8.62 -8.74 0.96
N TYR A 153 -7.83 -9.81 1.05
CA TYR A 153 -6.54 -9.82 1.73
C TYR A 153 -5.39 -9.76 0.72
N LYS A 154 -4.39 -8.91 1.01
CA LYS A 154 -3.13 -8.82 0.23
C LYS A 154 -1.95 -8.58 1.17
N PHE A 155 -0.75 -8.94 0.74
CA PHE A 155 0.44 -8.44 1.42
C PHE A 155 0.61 -6.94 1.18
N ARG A 156 1.06 -6.24 2.22
CA ARG A 156 1.38 -4.83 2.13
C ARG A 156 2.67 -4.63 1.35
N THR A 157 2.58 -4.06 0.19
CA THR A 157 3.70 -3.74 -0.71
C THR A 157 4.09 -2.26 -0.69
N MET A 158 3.43 -1.48 0.12
CA MET A 158 3.77 -0.08 0.39
C MET A 158 4.13 0.08 1.85
N TYR A 159 4.99 1.05 2.14
CA TYR A 159 5.31 1.43 3.51
C TYR A 159 4.06 1.89 4.27
N SER A 160 4.11 1.78 5.60
CA SER A 160 3.05 2.27 6.47
C SER A 160 2.82 3.76 6.25
N TYR A 161 1.58 4.24 6.43
CA TYR A 161 1.17 5.63 6.23
C TYR A 161 1.28 6.15 4.78
N SER A 162 1.62 5.33 3.81
CA SER A 162 1.74 5.71 2.39
C SER A 162 0.47 6.30 1.79
N GLN A 163 -0.71 5.95 2.30
CA GLN A 163 -1.99 6.46 1.82
C GLN A 163 -2.18 7.97 2.04
N TYR A 164 -1.53 8.54 3.05
CA TYR A 164 -1.61 9.96 3.36
C TYR A 164 -0.68 10.82 2.49
N LEU A 165 0.15 10.19 1.65
CA LEU A 165 1.11 10.85 0.76
C LEU A 165 0.67 10.88 -0.70
N GLN A 166 -0.60 10.58 -1.00
CA GLN A 166 -1.06 10.50 -2.39
C GLN A 166 -0.86 11.83 -3.12
N ASP A 167 -1.32 12.93 -2.52
CA ASP A 167 -1.23 14.28 -3.10
C ASP A 167 0.24 14.71 -3.23
N TYR A 168 1.04 14.51 -2.17
CA TYR A 168 2.45 14.86 -2.16
C TYR A 168 3.24 14.16 -3.27
N VAL A 169 3.05 12.86 -3.45
CA VAL A 169 3.73 12.09 -4.51
C VAL A 169 3.25 12.52 -5.90
N TYR A 170 1.97 12.86 -6.03
CA TYR A 170 1.43 13.37 -7.28
C TYR A 170 2.02 14.74 -7.66
N GLU A 171 2.15 15.65 -6.70
CA GLU A 171 2.77 16.97 -6.89
C GLU A 171 4.24 16.85 -7.31
N MET A 172 5.00 15.91 -6.69
CA MET A 172 6.40 15.70 -7.01
C MET A 172 6.66 15.03 -8.37
N ASN A 173 5.95 13.96 -8.67
CA ASN A 173 6.34 13.04 -9.75
C ASN A 173 5.39 13.05 -10.95
N LYS A 174 4.19 13.64 -10.82
CA LYS A 174 3.09 13.55 -11.81
C LYS A 174 2.80 12.10 -12.21
N LEU A 175 1.96 11.91 -13.22
CA LEU A 175 1.63 10.58 -13.73
C LEU A 175 2.53 10.19 -14.90
N ASN A 176 2.90 8.91 -14.95
CA ASN A 176 3.48 8.29 -16.14
C ASN A 176 2.42 8.19 -17.27
N ASN A 177 2.87 7.93 -18.50
CA ASN A 177 1.99 7.68 -19.66
C ASN A 177 0.93 6.57 -19.42
N ASN A 178 1.13 5.71 -18.41
CA ASN A 178 0.21 4.64 -18.03
C ASN A 178 -0.75 5.05 -16.88
N GLY A 179 -0.83 6.33 -16.52
CA GLY A 179 -1.67 6.82 -15.41
C GLY A 179 -1.22 6.40 -14.01
N LYS A 180 -0.01 5.85 -13.86
CA LYS A 180 0.60 5.52 -12.57
C LYS A 180 1.59 6.59 -12.14
N LEU A 181 1.79 6.75 -10.83
CA LEU A 181 2.80 7.66 -10.31
C LEU A 181 4.21 7.18 -10.69
N ALA A 182 5.00 8.09 -11.28
CA ALA A 182 6.39 7.81 -11.61
C ALA A 182 7.22 7.65 -10.33
N ASN A 183 8.14 6.69 -10.30
CA ASN A 183 9.10 6.50 -9.19
C ASN A 183 8.47 6.57 -7.79
N ASP A 184 7.36 5.87 -7.60
CA ASP A 184 6.62 5.89 -6.33
C ASP A 184 7.48 5.30 -5.19
N PHE A 185 8.11 6.18 -4.40
CA PHE A 185 8.97 5.82 -3.27
C PHE A 185 8.21 5.16 -2.11
N ARG A 186 6.88 5.18 -2.15
CA ARG A 186 6.04 4.52 -1.15
C ARG A 186 6.04 2.99 -1.26
N VAL A 187 6.48 2.46 -2.42
CA VAL A 187 6.61 1.02 -2.62
C VAL A 187 7.84 0.51 -1.86
N ASN A 188 7.63 -0.41 -0.92
CA ASN A 188 8.71 -0.99 -0.14
C ASN A 188 9.54 -2.00 -0.96
N ILE A 189 10.68 -2.43 -0.41
CA ILE A 189 11.60 -3.37 -1.07
C ILE A 189 10.87 -4.67 -1.45
N TRP A 190 10.05 -5.21 -0.55
CA TRP A 190 9.26 -6.42 -0.79
C TRP A 190 8.22 -6.21 -1.88
N GLY A 191 7.60 -5.03 -1.93
CA GLY A 191 6.66 -4.67 -2.99
C GLY A 191 7.29 -4.66 -4.37
N LYS A 192 8.53 -4.22 -4.49
CA LYS A 192 9.28 -4.27 -5.76
C LYS A 192 9.55 -5.69 -6.24
N ILE A 193 9.66 -6.66 -5.32
CA ILE A 193 9.88 -8.08 -5.61
C ILE A 193 8.55 -8.81 -5.82
N LEU A 194 7.59 -8.62 -4.92
CA LEU A 194 6.36 -9.42 -4.89
C LEU A 194 5.37 -9.04 -6.02
N ARG A 195 5.23 -7.73 -6.32
CA ARG A 195 4.28 -7.26 -7.35
C ARG A 195 4.55 -7.81 -8.77
N PRO A 196 5.81 -7.86 -9.27
CA PRO A 196 6.07 -8.38 -10.60
C PRO A 196 5.72 -9.85 -10.78
N ILE A 197 5.71 -10.64 -9.71
CA ILE A 197 5.41 -12.08 -9.70
C ILE A 197 4.09 -12.40 -9.00
N TRP A 198 3.30 -11.36 -8.66
CA TRP A 198 1.95 -11.44 -8.07
C TRP A 198 1.86 -12.16 -6.72
N LEU A 199 2.97 -12.34 -6.05
CA LEU A 199 3.00 -12.95 -4.72
C LEU A 199 2.34 -12.07 -3.65
N ASP A 200 2.17 -10.77 -3.91
CA ASP A 200 1.43 -9.89 -3.02
C ASP A 200 -0.07 -10.25 -2.95
N GLU A 201 -0.59 -10.99 -3.91
CA GLU A 201 -1.97 -11.45 -3.95
C GLU A 201 -2.20 -12.83 -3.29
N LEU A 202 -1.14 -13.53 -2.84
CA LEU A 202 -1.27 -14.84 -2.20
C LEU A 202 -2.28 -14.89 -1.04
N PRO A 203 -2.41 -13.87 -0.17
CA PRO A 203 -3.43 -13.91 0.88
C PRO A 203 -4.87 -13.96 0.34
N MET A 204 -5.12 -13.61 -0.93
CA MET A 204 -6.44 -13.77 -1.56
C MET A 204 -6.86 -15.24 -1.70
N LEU A 205 -5.92 -16.19 -1.60
CA LEU A 205 -6.25 -17.62 -1.52
C LEU A 205 -7.19 -17.93 -0.35
N TRP A 206 -7.04 -17.19 0.76
CA TRP A 206 -7.96 -17.29 1.88
C TRP A 206 -9.39 -16.88 1.50
N ASN A 207 -9.54 -15.87 0.64
CA ASN A 207 -10.84 -15.49 0.10
C ASN A 207 -11.45 -16.57 -0.81
N VAL A 208 -10.61 -17.26 -1.56
CA VAL A 208 -11.06 -18.40 -2.40
C VAL A 208 -11.52 -19.57 -1.53
N LEU A 209 -10.74 -19.92 -0.50
CA LEU A 209 -11.09 -20.99 0.45
C LEU A 209 -12.38 -20.69 1.21
N LYS A 210 -12.61 -19.45 1.60
CA LYS A 210 -13.85 -19.00 2.25
C LYS A 210 -15.05 -18.95 1.31
N GLY A 211 -14.84 -19.03 0.00
CA GLY A 211 -15.89 -18.89 -1.01
C GLY A 211 -16.32 -17.44 -1.28
N ASP A 212 -15.64 -16.44 -0.74
CA ASP A 212 -15.88 -15.02 -1.07
C ASP A 212 -15.47 -14.70 -2.51
N MET A 213 -14.43 -15.38 -2.98
CA MET A 213 -13.86 -15.23 -4.32
C MET A 213 -13.68 -16.59 -5.00
N LYS A 214 -13.31 -16.57 -6.28
CA LYS A 214 -12.91 -17.74 -7.04
C LYS A 214 -11.56 -17.51 -7.75
N TRP A 215 -10.99 -18.54 -8.36
CA TRP A 215 -9.70 -18.42 -9.05
C TRP A 215 -9.75 -17.43 -10.21
N VAL A 216 -10.73 -17.58 -11.09
CA VAL A 216 -10.94 -16.70 -12.25
C VAL A 216 -12.23 -15.93 -12.06
N GLY A 217 -12.22 -14.64 -12.35
CA GLY A 217 -13.42 -13.82 -12.25
C GLY A 217 -13.12 -12.33 -12.35
N VAL A 218 -14.15 -11.53 -12.36
CA VAL A 218 -14.03 -10.07 -12.39
C VAL A 218 -13.22 -9.56 -11.20
N ARG A 219 -12.37 -8.55 -11.42
CA ARG A 219 -11.54 -7.99 -10.36
C ARG A 219 -12.39 -7.40 -9.23
N PRO A 220 -12.11 -7.68 -7.94
CA PRO A 220 -12.85 -7.08 -6.83
C PRO A 220 -12.59 -5.57 -6.74
N LEU A 221 -13.62 -4.74 -6.92
CA LEU A 221 -13.53 -3.28 -6.98
C LEU A 221 -13.88 -2.62 -5.65
N THR A 222 -13.34 -1.41 -5.42
CA THR A 222 -13.84 -0.50 -4.38
C THR A 222 -15.24 -0.02 -4.74
N ARG A 223 -16.03 0.45 -3.76
CA ARG A 223 -17.32 1.07 -4.03
C ARG A 223 -17.21 2.23 -5.04
N HIS A 224 -16.20 3.09 -4.88
CA HIS A 224 -15.97 4.21 -5.80
C HIS A 224 -15.67 3.72 -7.22
N PHE A 225 -14.77 2.75 -7.40
CA PHE A 225 -14.47 2.23 -8.74
C PHE A 225 -15.66 1.49 -9.37
N PHE A 226 -16.45 0.80 -8.54
CA PHE A 226 -17.69 0.14 -8.96
C PHE A 226 -18.74 1.15 -9.44
N SER A 227 -18.86 2.33 -8.80
CA SER A 227 -19.80 3.37 -9.23
C SER A 227 -19.45 4.04 -10.57
N LEU A 228 -18.20 3.87 -11.07
CA LEU A 228 -17.80 4.35 -12.40
C LEU A 228 -18.26 3.43 -13.53
N TYR A 229 -18.73 2.22 -13.21
CA TYR A 229 -19.26 1.28 -14.19
C TYR A 229 -20.71 1.66 -14.58
N THR A 230 -21.11 1.31 -15.81
CA THR A 230 -22.51 1.50 -16.22
C THR A 230 -23.46 0.69 -15.31
N PRO A 231 -24.69 1.18 -15.04
CA PRO A 231 -25.65 0.48 -14.19
C PRO A 231 -25.86 -0.99 -14.60
N GLU A 232 -25.95 -1.23 -15.89
CA GLU A 232 -26.09 -2.57 -16.46
C GLU A 232 -24.90 -3.47 -16.11
N MET A 233 -23.67 -2.94 -16.21
CA MET A 233 -22.46 -3.70 -15.83
C MET A 233 -22.34 -3.89 -14.33
N GLN A 234 -22.78 -2.95 -13.52
CA GLN A 234 -22.86 -3.12 -12.07
C GLN A 234 -23.77 -4.29 -11.71
N GLU A 235 -24.97 -4.36 -12.29
CA GLU A 235 -25.88 -5.49 -12.08
C GLU A 235 -25.28 -6.82 -12.56
N LEU A 236 -24.71 -6.83 -13.76
CA LEU A 236 -24.11 -8.04 -14.34
C LEU A 236 -22.97 -8.58 -13.49
N ARG A 237 -22.10 -7.70 -12.98
CA ARG A 237 -20.96 -8.08 -12.13
C ARG A 237 -21.39 -8.70 -10.79
N THR A 238 -22.48 -8.25 -10.22
CA THR A 238 -22.98 -8.77 -8.94
C THR A 238 -23.55 -10.18 -9.05
N LYS A 239 -23.90 -10.66 -10.25
CA LYS A 239 -24.36 -12.03 -10.48
C LYS A 239 -23.28 -13.10 -10.25
N VAL A 240 -22.00 -12.70 -10.27
CA VAL A 240 -20.85 -13.62 -10.15
C VAL A 240 -19.94 -13.26 -8.98
N ARG A 241 -19.22 -14.26 -8.46
CA ARG A 241 -18.15 -14.00 -7.48
C ARG A 241 -16.96 -13.35 -8.17
N PRO A 242 -16.30 -12.37 -7.55
CA PRO A 242 -15.05 -11.84 -8.05
C PRO A 242 -13.96 -12.93 -8.05
N GLY A 243 -12.96 -12.74 -8.90
CA GLY A 243 -11.86 -13.67 -9.04
C GLY A 243 -10.51 -13.08 -8.68
N MET A 244 -9.57 -13.97 -8.40
CA MET A 244 -8.17 -13.62 -8.19
C MET A 244 -7.48 -13.27 -9.53
N LEU A 245 -7.82 -13.99 -10.60
CA LEU A 245 -7.33 -13.78 -11.96
C LEU A 245 -8.39 -13.08 -12.81
N PRO A 246 -8.24 -11.77 -13.07
CA PRO A 246 -9.17 -11.01 -13.91
C PRO A 246 -9.19 -11.47 -15.37
N PRO A 247 -10.36 -11.47 -16.06
CA PRO A 247 -10.51 -12.01 -17.41
C PRO A 247 -9.69 -11.27 -18.47
N PHE A 248 -9.38 -10.00 -18.28
CA PHE A 248 -8.59 -9.23 -19.25
C PHE A 248 -7.13 -9.74 -19.41
N TYR A 249 -6.62 -10.54 -18.48
CA TYR A 249 -5.33 -11.21 -18.67
C TYR A 249 -5.38 -12.38 -19.66
N TYR A 250 -6.55 -12.91 -19.90
CA TYR A 250 -6.78 -13.92 -20.95
C TYR A 250 -6.71 -13.32 -22.35
N GLU A 251 -7.06 -12.05 -22.50
CA GLU A 251 -7.17 -11.39 -23.79
C GLU A 251 -5.79 -11.19 -24.46
N LYS A 252 -5.76 -11.04 -25.79
CA LYS A 252 -4.50 -10.81 -26.52
C LYS A 252 -3.88 -9.46 -26.15
N GLU A 253 -4.69 -8.42 -26.09
CA GLU A 253 -4.26 -7.07 -25.77
C GLU A 253 -4.68 -6.68 -24.35
N THR A 254 -3.92 -5.78 -23.73
CA THR A 254 -4.27 -5.23 -22.42
C THR A 254 -5.26 -4.09 -22.63
N PRO A 255 -6.42 -4.08 -21.96
CA PRO A 255 -7.38 -2.97 -22.06
C PRO A 255 -6.74 -1.62 -21.74
N LYS A 256 -7.04 -0.61 -22.55
CA LYS A 256 -6.49 0.75 -22.39
C LYS A 256 -7.41 1.70 -21.63
N GLY A 257 -8.66 1.30 -21.37
CA GLY A 257 -9.65 2.14 -20.70
C GLY A 257 -10.72 1.34 -20.00
N LEU A 258 -11.60 2.09 -19.29
CA LEU A 258 -12.68 1.48 -18.51
C LEU A 258 -13.66 0.71 -19.39
N ASP A 259 -13.97 1.22 -20.57
CA ASP A 259 -14.94 0.61 -21.51
C ASP A 259 -14.43 -0.75 -22.04
N GLU A 260 -13.15 -0.84 -22.38
CA GLU A 260 -12.53 -2.08 -22.82
C GLU A 260 -12.48 -3.11 -21.67
N ILE A 261 -12.22 -2.66 -20.44
CA ILE A 261 -12.28 -3.52 -19.24
C ILE A 261 -13.71 -4.05 -19.06
N GLN A 262 -14.71 -3.19 -19.12
CA GLN A 262 -16.12 -3.59 -19.01
C GLN A 262 -16.53 -4.58 -20.11
N ALA A 263 -16.10 -4.33 -21.35
CA ALA A 263 -16.36 -5.25 -22.46
C ALA A 263 -15.72 -6.64 -22.25
N SER A 264 -14.49 -6.68 -21.76
CA SER A 264 -13.80 -7.93 -21.40
C SER A 264 -14.53 -8.69 -20.30
N GLU A 265 -14.92 -7.99 -19.25
CA GLU A 265 -15.64 -8.58 -18.12
C GLU A 265 -17.03 -9.08 -18.53
N ARG A 266 -17.75 -8.33 -19.38
CA ARG A 266 -19.04 -8.74 -19.94
C ARG A 266 -18.92 -10.06 -20.68
N ARG A 267 -18.01 -10.18 -21.64
CA ARG A 267 -17.77 -11.43 -22.40
C ARG A 267 -17.51 -12.62 -21.48
N TYR A 268 -16.72 -12.40 -20.45
CA TYR A 268 -16.43 -13.44 -19.47
C TYR A 268 -17.68 -13.83 -18.67
N ILE A 269 -18.42 -12.86 -18.11
CA ILE A 269 -19.60 -13.13 -17.28
C ILE A 269 -20.68 -13.85 -18.07
N GLU A 270 -20.99 -13.38 -19.29
CA GLU A 270 -21.99 -14.00 -20.17
C GLU A 270 -21.61 -15.45 -20.52
N SER A 271 -20.33 -15.70 -20.82
CA SER A 271 -19.82 -17.05 -21.05
C SER A 271 -19.92 -17.91 -19.79
N TYR A 272 -19.58 -17.36 -18.63
CA TYR A 272 -19.64 -18.04 -17.34
C TYR A 272 -21.05 -18.41 -16.93
N LEU A 273 -22.04 -17.54 -17.16
CA LEU A 273 -23.44 -17.81 -16.85
C LEU A 273 -24.02 -18.94 -17.72
N LYS A 274 -23.49 -19.14 -18.95
CA LYS A 274 -23.87 -20.25 -19.82
C LYS A 274 -23.17 -21.55 -19.44
N HIS A 275 -21.86 -21.52 -19.25
CA HIS A 275 -21.01 -22.68 -19.02
C HIS A 275 -19.93 -22.40 -18.00
N SER A 276 -20.29 -22.39 -16.73
CA SER A 276 -19.44 -21.92 -15.64
C SER A 276 -18.07 -22.62 -15.56
N PHE A 277 -18.05 -23.95 -15.52
CA PHE A 277 -16.82 -24.73 -15.38
C PHE A 277 -15.90 -24.60 -16.60
N ILE A 278 -16.44 -24.73 -17.81
CA ILE A 278 -15.67 -24.67 -19.06
C ILE A 278 -15.05 -23.27 -19.23
N THR A 279 -15.82 -22.23 -18.90
CA THR A 279 -15.34 -20.85 -18.98
C THR A 279 -14.22 -20.61 -17.99
N ASP A 280 -14.38 -20.97 -16.72
CA ASP A 280 -13.34 -20.80 -15.71
C ASP A 280 -12.07 -21.59 -16.06
N TRP A 281 -12.20 -22.85 -16.53
CA TRP A 281 -11.10 -23.68 -16.99
C TRP A 281 -10.31 -23.04 -18.14
N ARG A 282 -11.02 -22.59 -19.18
CA ARG A 282 -10.41 -21.94 -20.34
C ARG A 282 -9.70 -20.63 -19.96
N TYR A 283 -10.33 -19.79 -19.18
CA TYR A 283 -9.75 -18.51 -18.76
C TYR A 283 -8.59 -18.72 -17.79
N PHE A 284 -8.64 -19.71 -16.92
CA PHE A 284 -7.55 -20.04 -16.01
C PHE A 284 -6.27 -20.38 -16.77
N TRP A 285 -6.34 -21.39 -17.61
CA TRP A 285 -5.15 -21.84 -18.36
C TRP A 285 -4.66 -20.80 -19.37
N GLY A 286 -5.56 -20.11 -20.05
CA GLY A 286 -5.19 -19.06 -20.99
C GLY A 286 -4.56 -17.85 -20.30
N THR A 287 -5.06 -17.46 -19.13
CA THR A 287 -4.45 -16.39 -18.29
C THR A 287 -3.07 -16.84 -17.80
N LEU A 288 -2.96 -18.05 -17.28
CA LEU A 288 -1.68 -18.59 -16.80
C LEU A 288 -0.63 -18.64 -17.93
N TYR A 289 -1.01 -19.12 -19.12
CA TYR A 289 -0.16 -19.09 -20.30
C TYR A 289 0.29 -17.66 -20.67
N ASN A 290 -0.62 -16.70 -20.70
CA ASN A 290 -0.29 -15.32 -21.03
C ASN A 290 0.63 -14.66 -19.97
N ILE A 291 0.47 -14.99 -18.70
CA ILE A 291 1.30 -14.48 -17.60
C ILE A 291 2.70 -15.09 -17.67
N ILE A 292 2.81 -16.41 -17.77
CA ILE A 292 4.09 -17.12 -17.69
C ILE A 292 4.87 -17.01 -19.00
N ILE A 293 4.22 -17.28 -20.13
CA ILE A 293 4.91 -17.36 -21.43
C ILE A 293 5.01 -15.99 -22.10
N LYS A 294 3.94 -15.21 -22.11
CA LYS A 294 3.93 -13.89 -22.75
C LYS A 294 4.37 -12.77 -21.83
N MET A 295 4.77 -13.10 -20.60
CA MET A 295 5.23 -12.12 -19.58
C MET A 295 4.25 -10.96 -19.39
N LYS A 296 2.94 -11.20 -19.56
CA LYS A 296 1.91 -10.19 -19.33
C LYS A 296 1.92 -9.82 -17.85
N ARG A 297 2.41 -8.65 -17.54
CA ARG A 297 2.50 -8.14 -16.17
C ARG A 297 1.43 -7.09 -15.93
N SER A 298 0.96 -6.99 -14.69
CA SER A 298 0.24 -5.82 -14.21
C SER A 298 1.19 -4.64 -14.21
N LYS A 299 1.24 -3.92 -15.35
CA LYS A 299 1.99 -2.66 -15.44
C LYS A 299 1.28 -1.56 -14.69
#